data_27785767ed1aa204b919d54a2074ecbc
#
_entry.id   27785767ed1aa204b919d54a2074ecbc
#
_cell.length_a   1.000
_cell.length_b   1.000
_cell.length_c   1.000
_cell.angle_alpha   90.00
_cell.angle_beta   90.00
_cell.angle_gamma   90.00
#
_symmetry.space_group_name_H-M   'P 1'
#
loop_
_entity.id
_entity.type
_entity.pdbx_description
1 polymer ?
#
loop_
_entity_poly.entity_id
_entity_poly.type
_entity_poly.pdbx_seq_one_letter_code
_entity_poly.pdbx_strand_id
1 'polypeptide(L)'
;MSGHAPDAPAQVLIADDVEMNRDLLARRVRRLGHEVLMAVDGRQALEVLRERPVDVLLLDIMMPNMNGYEVLEAMAADERLRHVPVIMISAIDEKESIARCIELGADDYLPKPFDPLILQARLGASLARKRLREREQLYQKSLVRELEIGREIQAHFLPASLPELAGYELAARLRSARMVGGDFYDFFPLAGGREMVAVVGDVCDKGVGAALFMSLFRSLLRALAEQSDGARWNERGAGRDRRRDAGPRADAVTSHLLRTITLANDYVADTHSRSNMFATVFFAAVDGESGLVQYINAGHEPPAVVGPGGVRQLPPTGPALGLMPGLAFEVGRTTLAPGESLVVWTDGITEARTAASDELYGDARTLDAVRASAGSADAMLDGLLSAVDGWTAGAEQSDDITLLAVRRLPLGG
;
A
#
# COMPACT_ATOMS: atom_id res chain seq x y z
N MET A 1 -20.74 37.54 14.39
CA MET A 1 -19.46 38.29 14.21
C MET A 1 -18.35 37.34 14.59
N SER A 2 -17.87 36.58 13.61
CA SER A 2 -16.78 35.61 13.83
C SER A 2 -15.46 36.38 13.79
N GLY A 3 -14.85 36.59 14.96
CA GLY A 3 -13.50 37.15 15.08
C GLY A 3 -12.51 36.21 14.42
N HIS A 4 -12.08 36.53 13.20
CA HIS A 4 -10.89 35.95 12.60
C HIS A 4 -9.71 36.42 13.46
N ALA A 5 -8.95 35.49 14.00
CA ALA A 5 -7.63 35.80 14.53
C ALA A 5 -6.84 36.52 13.43
N PRO A 6 -6.06 37.58 13.75
CA PRO A 6 -5.27 38.28 12.76
C PRO A 6 -4.34 37.26 12.09
N ASP A 7 -4.49 37.12 10.79
CA ASP A 7 -3.64 36.26 9.94
C ASP A 7 -2.17 36.66 10.15
N ALA A 8 -1.30 35.68 10.27
CA ALA A 8 0.14 35.94 10.38
C ALA A 8 0.62 36.83 9.20
N PRO A 9 1.53 37.79 9.46
CA PRO A 9 2.08 38.63 8.41
C PRO A 9 2.65 37.80 7.27
N ALA A 10 2.21 38.09 6.04
CA ALA A 10 2.74 37.42 4.84
C ALA A 10 3.90 38.23 4.25
N GLN A 11 4.86 37.59 3.61
CA GLN A 11 5.93 38.25 2.87
C GLN A 11 5.52 38.49 1.42
N VAL A 12 5.34 39.74 1.05
CA VAL A 12 4.95 40.16 -0.30
C VAL A 12 6.14 40.76 -1.02
N LEU A 13 6.57 40.16 -2.12
CA LEU A 13 7.58 40.75 -3.00
C LEU A 13 6.91 41.67 -4.02
N ILE A 14 7.43 42.88 -4.18
CA ILE A 14 7.00 43.87 -5.14
C ILE A 14 8.13 44.10 -6.14
N ALA A 15 7.88 43.80 -7.42
CA ALA A 15 8.80 44.04 -8.53
C ALA A 15 8.18 45.05 -9.48
N ASP A 16 8.75 46.27 -9.58
CA ASP A 16 8.34 47.36 -10.47
C ASP A 16 9.58 48.26 -10.65
N ASP A 17 9.90 48.71 -11.85
CA ASP A 17 11.10 49.52 -12.12
C ASP A 17 10.97 50.96 -11.60
N VAL A 18 9.72 51.46 -11.44
CA VAL A 18 9.43 52.81 -10.98
C VAL A 18 9.39 52.86 -9.45
N GLU A 19 10.32 53.59 -8.82
CA GLU A 19 10.41 53.70 -7.36
C GLU A 19 9.12 54.20 -6.71
N MET A 20 8.45 55.19 -7.31
CA MET A 20 7.18 55.73 -6.81
C MET A 20 6.10 54.66 -6.74
N ASN A 21 6.02 53.75 -7.70
CA ASN A 21 5.07 52.62 -7.71
C ASN A 21 5.40 51.61 -6.61
N ARG A 22 6.66 51.22 -6.50
CA ARG A 22 7.12 50.30 -5.44
C ARG A 22 6.77 50.86 -4.06
N ASP A 23 7.08 52.14 -3.81
CA ASP A 23 6.80 52.75 -2.52
C ASP A 23 5.30 52.86 -2.22
N LEU A 24 4.51 53.21 -3.21
CA LEU A 24 3.05 53.30 -3.06
C LEU A 24 2.45 51.91 -2.74
N LEU A 25 2.82 50.89 -3.47
CA LEU A 25 2.44 49.48 -3.19
C LEU A 25 2.91 49.02 -1.82
N ALA A 26 4.18 49.25 -1.49
CA ALA A 26 4.74 48.88 -0.20
C ALA A 26 4.00 49.49 0.98
N ARG A 27 3.65 50.81 0.91
CA ARG A 27 2.86 51.47 1.97
C ARG A 27 1.48 50.84 2.10
N ARG A 28 0.84 50.46 0.99
CA ARG A 28 -0.50 49.82 0.99
C ARG A 28 -0.43 48.41 1.57
N VAL A 29 0.50 47.59 1.12
CA VAL A 29 0.71 46.21 1.62
C VAL A 29 1.05 46.20 3.11
N ARG A 30 1.92 47.11 3.56
CA ARG A 30 2.23 47.26 5.00
C ARG A 30 1.03 47.68 5.85
N ARG A 31 0.13 48.55 5.31
CA ARG A 31 -1.12 48.92 6.00
C ARG A 31 -2.09 47.75 6.14
N LEU A 32 -1.99 46.74 5.28
CA LEU A 32 -2.74 45.50 5.38
C LEU A 32 -2.13 44.49 6.38
N GLY A 33 -1.01 44.86 7.02
CA GLY A 33 -0.34 44.04 8.04
C GLY A 33 0.67 43.02 7.48
N HIS A 34 1.13 43.22 6.23
CA HIS A 34 2.08 42.31 5.60
C HIS A 34 3.49 42.90 5.53
N GLU A 35 4.51 42.04 5.44
CA GLU A 35 5.90 42.41 5.22
C GLU A 35 6.16 42.58 3.71
N VAL A 36 7.11 43.47 3.37
CA VAL A 36 7.38 43.80 1.96
C VAL A 36 8.85 43.64 1.66
N LEU A 37 9.12 42.89 0.62
CA LEU A 37 10.39 42.80 -0.11
C LEU A 37 10.23 43.59 -1.42
N MET A 38 11.33 44.14 -1.94
CA MET A 38 11.28 44.97 -3.16
C MET A 38 12.33 44.49 -4.16
N ALA A 39 12.00 44.55 -5.42
CA ALA A 39 12.91 44.34 -6.55
C ALA A 39 12.70 45.44 -7.61
N VAL A 40 13.76 45.87 -8.27
CA VAL A 40 13.73 46.95 -9.27
C VAL A 40 13.60 46.43 -10.69
N ASP A 41 13.77 45.12 -10.90
CA ASP A 41 13.60 44.42 -12.17
C ASP A 41 13.33 42.92 -11.95
N GLY A 42 13.09 42.21 -13.05
CA GLY A 42 12.77 40.79 -13.01
C GLY A 42 13.92 39.90 -12.55
N ARG A 43 15.18 40.27 -12.82
CA ARG A 43 16.35 39.50 -12.34
C ARG A 43 16.44 39.55 -10.84
N GLN A 44 16.38 40.74 -10.24
CA GLN A 44 16.38 40.90 -8.79
C GLN A 44 15.17 40.22 -8.16
N ALA A 45 14.00 40.25 -8.80
CA ALA A 45 12.83 39.51 -8.31
C ALA A 45 13.11 38.01 -8.20
N LEU A 46 13.70 37.38 -9.22
CA LEU A 46 14.07 35.96 -9.19
C LEU A 46 15.15 35.63 -8.16
N GLU A 47 16.13 36.52 -7.96
CA GLU A 47 17.15 36.38 -6.90
C GLU A 47 16.49 36.35 -5.52
N VAL A 48 15.61 37.33 -5.22
CA VAL A 48 14.90 37.37 -3.95
C VAL A 48 14.00 36.14 -3.75
N LEU A 49 13.29 35.69 -4.78
CA LEU A 49 12.45 34.49 -4.74
C LEU A 49 13.25 33.21 -4.43
N ARG A 50 14.51 33.11 -4.88
CA ARG A 50 15.38 31.96 -4.60
C ARG A 50 16.00 31.98 -3.22
N GLU A 51 16.24 33.17 -2.67
CA GLU A 51 16.94 33.36 -1.39
C GLU A 51 16.00 33.51 -0.18
N ARG A 52 14.76 33.93 -0.40
CA ARG A 52 13.83 34.26 0.68
C ARG A 52 12.45 33.63 0.46
N PRO A 53 11.76 33.25 1.54
CA PRO A 53 10.37 32.84 1.43
C PRO A 53 9.50 34.04 0.99
N VAL A 54 8.72 33.86 -0.07
CA VAL A 54 7.77 34.85 -0.59
C VAL A 54 6.39 34.21 -0.64
N ASP A 55 5.38 34.92 -0.12
CA ASP A 55 4.02 34.44 -0.08
C ASP A 55 3.20 34.86 -1.32
N VAL A 56 3.46 36.04 -1.85
CA VAL A 56 2.87 36.55 -3.09
C VAL A 56 3.86 37.49 -3.77
N LEU A 57 3.95 37.41 -5.09
CA LEU A 57 4.68 38.35 -5.94
C LEU A 57 3.69 39.30 -6.60
N LEU A 58 3.89 40.61 -6.40
CA LEU A 58 3.28 41.69 -7.19
C LEU A 58 4.26 42.08 -8.27
N LEU A 59 3.98 41.81 -9.54
CA LEU A 59 4.93 41.83 -10.63
C LEU A 59 4.48 42.80 -11.73
N ASP A 60 5.26 43.83 -11.98
CA ASP A 60 5.04 44.69 -13.17
C ASP A 60 5.43 43.94 -14.44
N ILE A 61 4.68 44.19 -15.51
CA ILE A 61 4.96 43.63 -16.84
C ILE A 61 6.17 44.30 -17.48
N MET A 62 6.20 45.62 -17.44
CA MET A 62 7.18 46.41 -18.18
C MET A 62 8.36 46.83 -17.28
N MET A 63 9.39 46.01 -17.26
CA MET A 63 10.62 46.29 -16.50
C MET A 63 11.86 46.15 -17.39
N PRO A 64 12.95 46.91 -17.13
CA PRO A 64 14.23 46.75 -17.83
C PRO A 64 14.87 45.42 -17.47
N ASN A 65 15.87 44.99 -18.26
CA ASN A 65 16.70 43.80 -18.11
C ASN A 65 15.90 42.48 -18.24
N MET A 66 14.77 42.34 -17.56
CA MET A 66 13.90 41.17 -17.57
C MET A 66 12.47 41.64 -17.27
N ASN A 67 11.57 41.44 -18.20
CA ASN A 67 10.18 41.82 -18.07
C ASN A 67 9.34 40.81 -17.28
N GLY A 68 8.09 41.16 -16.90
CA GLY A 68 7.27 40.30 -16.08
C GLY A 68 6.87 38.99 -16.73
N TYR A 69 6.75 38.91 -18.05
CA TYR A 69 6.50 37.62 -18.74
C TYR A 69 7.67 36.68 -18.64
N GLU A 70 8.90 37.18 -18.83
CA GLU A 70 10.12 36.40 -18.71
C GLU A 70 10.32 35.87 -17.27
N VAL A 71 9.88 36.65 -16.26
CA VAL A 71 9.87 36.20 -14.86
C VAL A 71 8.89 35.03 -14.66
N LEU A 72 7.67 35.12 -15.21
CA LEU A 72 6.68 34.04 -15.15
C LEU A 72 7.21 32.76 -15.80
N GLU A 73 7.79 32.87 -16.99
CA GLU A 73 8.39 31.74 -17.71
C GLU A 73 9.53 31.09 -16.89
N ALA A 74 10.38 31.90 -16.28
CA ALA A 74 11.46 31.39 -15.42
C ALA A 74 10.94 30.74 -14.14
N MET A 75 9.86 31.29 -13.53
CA MET A 75 9.22 30.68 -12.36
C MET A 75 8.53 29.36 -12.71
N ALA A 76 7.87 29.27 -13.86
CA ALA A 76 7.22 28.05 -14.32
C ALA A 76 8.24 26.90 -14.54
N ALA A 77 9.45 27.23 -14.97
CA ALA A 77 10.54 26.29 -15.18
C ALA A 77 11.24 25.83 -13.88
N ASP A 78 11.09 26.57 -12.76
CA ASP A 78 11.70 26.23 -11.47
C ASP A 78 10.67 25.61 -10.52
N GLU A 79 10.84 24.32 -10.19
CA GLU A 79 9.91 23.59 -9.32
C GLU A 79 9.68 24.26 -7.96
N ARG A 80 10.64 25.01 -7.45
CA ARG A 80 10.55 25.68 -6.16
C ARG A 80 9.77 26.98 -6.23
N LEU A 81 9.73 27.62 -7.40
CA LEU A 81 9.13 28.93 -7.60
C LEU A 81 7.71 28.89 -8.21
N ARG A 82 7.38 27.85 -8.98
CA ARG A 82 6.07 27.71 -9.66
C ARG A 82 4.87 27.71 -8.71
N HIS A 83 5.10 27.56 -7.40
CA HIS A 83 4.04 27.55 -6.39
C HIS A 83 3.78 28.91 -5.75
N VAL A 84 4.64 29.92 -6.04
CA VAL A 84 4.46 31.26 -5.50
C VAL A 84 3.41 32.00 -6.33
N PRO A 85 2.29 32.44 -5.72
CA PRO A 85 1.26 33.16 -6.45
C PRO A 85 1.78 34.48 -6.99
N VAL A 86 1.41 34.79 -8.24
CA VAL A 86 1.80 36.04 -8.92
C VAL A 86 0.57 36.86 -9.29
N ILE A 87 0.54 38.11 -8.85
CA ILE A 87 -0.42 39.13 -9.29
C ILE A 87 0.32 40.07 -10.23
N MET A 88 -0.04 40.04 -11.51
CA MET A 88 0.54 40.95 -12.50
C MET A 88 0.00 42.35 -12.33
N ILE A 89 0.86 43.37 -12.42
CA ILE A 89 0.50 44.77 -12.34
C ILE A 89 0.85 45.45 -13.66
N SER A 90 -0.08 46.10 -14.33
CA SER A 90 0.19 46.71 -15.63
C SER A 90 -0.68 47.92 -15.92
N ALA A 91 -0.16 48.85 -16.73
CA ALA A 91 -0.91 49.94 -17.32
C ALA A 91 -1.68 49.55 -18.60
N ILE A 92 -1.47 48.33 -19.09
CA ILE A 92 -2.04 47.82 -20.34
C ILE A 92 -3.39 47.16 -20.02
N ASP A 93 -4.44 47.71 -20.61
CA ASP A 93 -5.83 47.27 -20.41
C ASP A 93 -6.32 46.38 -21.58
N GLU A 94 -5.38 45.81 -22.35
CA GLU A 94 -5.69 44.98 -23.50
C GLU A 94 -6.00 43.53 -23.03
N LYS A 95 -7.15 43.01 -23.46
CA LYS A 95 -7.60 41.65 -23.13
C LYS A 95 -6.56 40.57 -23.48
N GLU A 96 -5.81 40.79 -24.56
CA GLU A 96 -4.76 39.87 -25.01
C GLU A 96 -3.59 39.77 -24.02
N SER A 97 -3.19 40.89 -23.40
CA SER A 97 -2.13 40.91 -22.38
C SER A 97 -2.54 40.17 -21.09
N ILE A 98 -3.82 40.35 -20.69
CA ILE A 98 -4.37 39.63 -19.50
C ILE A 98 -4.42 38.12 -19.77
N ALA A 99 -4.91 37.71 -20.94
CA ALA A 99 -4.98 36.31 -21.33
C ALA A 99 -3.56 35.67 -21.30
N ARG A 100 -2.57 36.36 -21.88
CA ARG A 100 -1.18 35.90 -21.88
C ARG A 100 -0.59 35.72 -20.47
N CYS A 101 -0.89 36.66 -19.57
CA CYS A 101 -0.44 36.53 -18.17
C CYS A 101 -0.99 35.27 -17.52
N ILE A 102 -2.28 34.97 -17.72
CA ILE A 102 -2.93 33.76 -17.15
C ILE A 102 -2.37 32.49 -17.78
N GLU A 103 -2.19 32.49 -19.12
CA GLU A 103 -1.59 31.36 -19.84
C GLU A 103 -0.16 31.04 -19.35
N LEU A 104 0.62 32.06 -18.98
CA LEU A 104 1.96 31.91 -18.41
C LEU A 104 1.97 31.58 -16.91
N GLY A 105 0.80 31.42 -16.28
CA GLY A 105 0.66 30.97 -14.90
C GLY A 105 0.49 32.07 -13.86
N ALA A 106 0.17 33.31 -14.23
CA ALA A 106 -0.20 34.32 -13.26
C ALA A 106 -1.54 33.97 -12.59
N ASP A 107 -1.64 34.13 -11.27
CA ASP A 107 -2.87 33.86 -10.51
C ASP A 107 -3.92 34.97 -10.65
N ASP A 108 -3.49 36.18 -10.89
CA ASP A 108 -4.38 37.35 -11.03
C ASP A 108 -3.68 38.51 -11.71
N TYR A 109 -4.49 39.55 -11.99
CA TYR A 109 -4.06 40.77 -12.68
C TYR A 109 -4.64 42.01 -12.01
N LEU A 110 -3.86 43.10 -11.91
CA LEU A 110 -4.24 44.36 -11.32
C LEU A 110 -3.88 45.54 -12.26
N PRO A 111 -4.86 46.26 -12.84
CA PRO A 111 -4.59 47.39 -13.72
C PRO A 111 -4.05 48.62 -12.96
N LYS A 112 -3.13 49.37 -13.59
CA LYS A 112 -2.72 50.73 -13.14
C LYS A 112 -3.64 51.79 -13.75
N PRO A 113 -4.12 52.79 -13.01
CA PRO A 113 -3.91 53.04 -11.59
C PRO A 113 -4.73 52.08 -10.71
N PHE A 114 -4.08 51.44 -9.74
CA PHE A 114 -4.73 50.42 -8.93
C PHE A 114 -5.56 51.01 -7.77
N ASP A 115 -6.77 50.50 -7.66
CA ASP A 115 -7.66 50.78 -6.54
C ASP A 115 -7.18 50.03 -5.29
N PRO A 116 -7.09 50.71 -4.12
CA PRO A 116 -6.68 50.05 -2.87
C PRO A 116 -7.58 48.90 -2.44
N LEU A 117 -8.90 48.98 -2.68
CA LEU A 117 -9.85 47.94 -2.34
C LEU A 117 -9.67 46.68 -3.23
N ILE A 118 -9.40 46.93 -4.52
CA ILE A 118 -9.14 45.82 -5.47
C ILE A 118 -7.82 45.12 -5.13
N LEU A 119 -6.74 45.90 -4.81
CA LEU A 119 -5.48 45.34 -4.37
C LEU A 119 -5.67 44.47 -3.11
N GLN A 120 -6.38 44.98 -2.10
CA GLN A 120 -6.68 44.27 -0.88
C GLN A 120 -7.44 42.95 -1.16
N ALA A 121 -8.49 43.02 -1.99
CA ALA A 121 -9.30 41.84 -2.32
C ALA A 121 -8.48 40.77 -3.07
N ARG A 122 -7.67 41.15 -4.06
CA ARG A 122 -6.86 40.21 -4.84
C ARG A 122 -5.71 39.62 -4.04
N LEU A 123 -5.00 40.46 -3.28
CA LEU A 123 -3.93 40.01 -2.37
C LEU A 123 -4.49 39.02 -1.33
N GLY A 124 -5.61 39.36 -0.70
CA GLY A 124 -6.28 38.49 0.27
C GLY A 124 -6.72 37.17 -0.36
N ALA A 125 -7.28 37.18 -1.57
CA ALA A 125 -7.67 35.95 -2.28
C ALA A 125 -6.47 35.07 -2.64
N SER A 126 -5.37 35.65 -3.12
CA SER A 126 -4.14 34.92 -3.45
C SER A 126 -3.50 34.28 -2.21
N LEU A 127 -3.41 35.03 -1.11
CA LEU A 127 -2.90 34.51 0.16
C LEU A 127 -3.78 33.41 0.73
N ALA A 128 -5.12 33.55 0.66
CA ALA A 128 -6.05 32.52 1.11
C ALA A 128 -5.90 31.22 0.30
N ARG A 129 -5.77 31.32 -1.03
CA ARG A 129 -5.53 30.15 -1.90
C ARG A 129 -4.21 29.46 -1.60
N LYS A 130 -3.12 30.22 -1.39
CA LYS A 130 -1.82 29.67 -1.00
C LYS A 130 -1.91 28.87 0.30
N ARG A 131 -2.49 29.49 1.35
CA ARG A 131 -2.66 28.85 2.67
C ARG A 131 -3.50 27.58 2.59
N LEU A 132 -4.54 27.56 1.76
CA LEU A 132 -5.36 26.37 1.55
C LEU A 132 -4.54 25.25 0.91
N ARG A 133 -3.78 25.54 -0.15
CA ARG A 133 -2.88 24.58 -0.81
C ARG A 133 -1.82 24.03 0.15
N GLU A 134 -1.17 24.90 0.92
CA GLU A 134 -0.16 24.48 1.91
C GLU A 134 -0.76 23.59 2.99
N ARG A 135 -1.95 23.92 3.49
CA ARG A 135 -2.66 23.12 4.48
C ARG A 135 -3.04 21.75 3.94
N GLU A 136 -3.52 21.71 2.70
CA GLU A 136 -3.83 20.45 2.02
C GLU A 136 -2.60 19.57 1.84
N GLN A 137 -1.48 20.15 1.40
CA GLN A 137 -0.20 19.42 1.25
C GLN A 137 0.32 18.88 2.59
N LEU A 138 0.24 19.68 3.66
CA LEU A 138 0.63 19.23 5.01
C LEU A 138 -0.28 18.09 5.49
N TYR A 139 -1.58 18.18 5.24
CA TYR A 139 -2.53 17.12 5.60
C TYR A 139 -2.25 15.82 4.83
N GLN A 140 -2.02 15.91 3.51
CA GLN A 140 -1.64 14.76 2.69
C GLN A 140 -0.34 14.11 3.16
N LYS A 141 0.70 14.90 3.47
CA LYS A 141 1.96 14.39 4.02
C LYS A 141 1.76 13.69 5.37
N SER A 142 0.88 14.23 6.23
CA SER A 142 0.55 13.59 7.51
C SER A 142 -0.14 12.25 7.32
N LEU A 143 -1.12 12.16 6.40
CA LEU A 143 -1.81 10.90 6.08
C LEU A 143 -0.85 9.83 5.53
N VAL A 144 0.03 10.22 4.60
CA VAL A 144 1.04 9.29 4.07
C VAL A 144 1.93 8.78 5.20
N ARG A 145 2.36 9.66 6.11
CA ARG A 145 3.20 9.26 7.25
C ARG A 145 2.49 8.30 8.21
N GLU A 146 1.20 8.52 8.48
CA GLU A 146 0.39 7.60 9.31
C GLU A 146 0.27 6.21 8.67
N LEU A 147 0.06 6.16 7.34
CA LEU A 147 0.02 4.90 6.60
C LEU A 147 1.38 4.19 6.56
N GLU A 148 2.49 4.93 6.46
CA GLU A 148 3.84 4.34 6.56
C GLU A 148 4.08 3.67 7.91
N ILE A 149 3.66 4.31 9.01
CA ILE A 149 3.71 3.71 10.35
C ILE A 149 2.85 2.46 10.41
N GLY A 150 1.62 2.51 9.84
CA GLY A 150 0.74 1.36 9.74
C GLY A 150 1.40 0.18 9.01
N ARG A 151 2.08 0.44 7.90
CA ARG A 151 2.84 -0.56 7.14
C ARG A 151 3.98 -1.18 7.94
N GLU A 152 4.75 -0.35 8.67
CA GLU A 152 5.83 -0.85 9.53
C GLU A 152 5.28 -1.77 10.62
N ILE A 153 4.17 -1.40 11.27
CA ILE A 153 3.51 -2.23 12.28
C ILE A 153 3.02 -3.54 11.65
N GLN A 154 2.37 -3.48 10.48
CA GLN A 154 1.87 -4.66 9.78
C GLN A 154 2.99 -5.64 9.41
N ALA A 155 4.13 -5.14 8.95
CA ALA A 155 5.28 -5.96 8.62
C ALA A 155 5.79 -6.78 9.83
N HIS A 156 5.63 -6.30 11.05
CA HIS A 156 5.99 -7.05 12.26
C HIS A 156 5.04 -8.21 12.59
N PHE A 157 3.84 -8.22 12.01
CA PHE A 157 2.96 -9.39 12.12
C PHE A 157 3.37 -10.54 11.18
N LEU A 158 4.14 -10.28 10.15
CA LEU A 158 4.63 -11.32 9.24
C LEU A 158 5.91 -11.98 9.80
N PRO A 159 6.20 -13.24 9.44
CA PRO A 159 7.43 -13.89 9.85
C PRO A 159 8.67 -13.12 9.39
N ALA A 160 9.55 -12.73 10.32
CA ALA A 160 10.81 -12.07 9.99
C ALA A 160 11.79 -13.02 9.26
N SER A 161 11.67 -14.33 9.49
CA SER A 161 12.37 -15.39 8.78
C SER A 161 11.50 -16.65 8.75
N LEU A 162 11.64 -17.44 7.69
CA LEU A 162 10.94 -18.70 7.60
C LEU A 162 11.65 -19.76 8.47
N PRO A 163 10.88 -20.63 9.16
CA PRO A 163 11.46 -21.73 9.92
C PRO A 163 12.10 -22.77 9.00
N GLU A 164 13.01 -23.56 9.52
CA GLU A 164 13.60 -24.67 8.79
C GLU A 164 12.78 -25.97 9.00
N LEU A 165 12.54 -26.69 7.93
CA LEU A 165 11.98 -28.04 7.94
C LEU A 165 12.95 -28.98 7.20
N ALA A 166 13.52 -29.94 7.91
CA ALA A 166 14.52 -30.85 7.34
C ALA A 166 13.96 -31.59 6.10
N GLY A 167 14.68 -31.55 4.99
CA GLY A 167 14.26 -32.14 3.71
C GLY A 167 13.28 -31.32 2.89
N TYR A 168 13.07 -30.04 3.27
CA TYR A 168 12.18 -29.12 2.56
C TYR A 168 12.84 -27.76 2.31
N GLU A 169 12.40 -27.09 1.25
CA GLU A 169 12.59 -25.67 1.01
C GLU A 169 11.26 -24.96 1.21
N LEU A 170 11.29 -23.84 1.95
CA LEU A 170 10.15 -22.99 2.20
C LEU A 170 10.43 -21.62 1.60
N ALA A 171 9.47 -21.06 0.89
CA ALA A 171 9.55 -19.70 0.36
C ALA A 171 8.21 -18.99 0.50
N ALA A 172 8.24 -17.67 0.66
CA ALA A 172 7.06 -16.83 0.63
C ALA A 172 7.38 -15.47 0.01
N ARG A 173 6.40 -14.87 -0.65
CA ARG A 173 6.45 -13.52 -1.18
C ARG A 173 5.14 -12.83 -0.85
N LEU A 174 5.23 -11.57 -0.46
CA LEU A 174 4.08 -10.69 -0.29
C LEU A 174 4.39 -9.35 -0.93
N ARG A 175 3.50 -8.89 -1.79
CA ARG A 175 3.57 -7.59 -2.46
C ARG A 175 2.21 -6.91 -2.34
N SER A 176 2.12 -5.94 -1.45
CA SER A 176 0.88 -5.19 -1.26
C SER A 176 0.63 -4.23 -2.42
N ALA A 177 -0.61 -4.13 -2.86
CA ALA A 177 -1.06 -3.16 -3.87
C ALA A 177 -1.13 -1.74 -3.31
N ARG A 178 -1.36 -1.60 -2.01
CA ARG A 178 -1.43 -0.33 -1.29
C ARG A 178 -0.36 -0.27 -0.20
N MET A 179 -0.33 0.83 0.56
CA MET A 179 0.62 0.99 1.66
C MET A 179 0.42 -0.04 2.78
N VAL A 180 -0.82 -0.52 2.98
CA VAL A 180 -1.19 -1.62 3.87
C VAL A 180 -2.15 -2.54 3.14
N GLY A 181 -2.06 -3.84 3.40
CA GLY A 181 -2.78 -4.89 2.68
C GLY A 181 -3.62 -5.81 3.57
N GLY A 182 -4.52 -6.59 2.95
CA GLY A 182 -5.35 -7.62 3.59
C GLY A 182 -4.68 -8.99 3.64
N ASP A 183 -3.74 -9.22 2.77
CA ASP A 183 -3.05 -10.49 2.62
C ASP A 183 -2.07 -10.81 3.75
N PHE A 184 -1.93 -12.09 4.05
CA PHE A 184 -0.91 -12.60 4.96
C PHE A 184 -0.47 -14.01 4.65
N TYR A 185 0.72 -14.34 5.14
CA TYR A 185 1.19 -15.71 5.22
C TYR A 185 1.81 -15.99 6.59
N ASP A 186 1.87 -17.24 6.97
CA ASP A 186 2.63 -17.67 8.14
C ASP A 186 3.19 -19.08 7.96
N PHE A 187 4.33 -19.32 8.60
CA PHE A 187 4.92 -20.62 8.79
C PHE A 187 5.32 -20.80 10.26
N PHE A 188 4.89 -21.88 10.86
CA PHE A 188 5.29 -22.22 12.22
C PHE A 188 5.22 -23.73 12.48
N PRO A 189 6.12 -24.28 13.30
CA PRO A 189 6.06 -25.69 13.66
C PRO A 189 4.93 -25.93 14.67
N LEU A 190 4.25 -27.08 14.56
CA LEU A 190 3.43 -27.58 15.64
C LEU A 190 4.31 -28.18 16.76
N ALA A 191 3.77 -28.29 18.00
CA ALA A 191 4.51 -28.82 19.12
C ALA A 191 5.05 -30.22 18.82
N GLY A 192 6.35 -30.36 18.98
CA GLY A 192 7.12 -31.57 18.60
C GLY A 192 7.93 -31.40 17.32
N GLY A 193 7.77 -30.28 16.57
CA GLY A 193 8.65 -29.89 15.47
C GLY A 193 8.62 -30.78 14.22
N ARG A 194 7.70 -31.77 14.16
CA ARG A 194 7.58 -32.68 13.03
C ARG A 194 6.67 -32.16 11.97
N GLU A 195 5.55 -31.56 12.37
CA GLU A 195 4.60 -30.93 11.46
C GLU A 195 4.90 -29.43 11.36
N MET A 196 4.91 -28.93 10.12
CA MET A 196 5.00 -27.51 9.80
C MET A 196 3.65 -27.02 9.32
N VAL A 197 3.13 -25.99 9.97
CA VAL A 197 1.93 -25.28 9.49
C VAL A 197 2.34 -24.24 8.45
N ALA A 198 1.61 -24.22 7.34
CA ALA A 198 1.69 -23.22 6.29
C ALA A 198 0.33 -22.54 6.15
N VAL A 199 0.28 -21.22 6.19
CA VAL A 199 -0.94 -20.43 6.11
C VAL A 199 -0.79 -19.37 5.04
N VAL A 200 -1.81 -19.21 4.21
CA VAL A 200 -2.03 -18.03 3.36
C VAL A 200 -3.47 -17.59 3.57
N GLY A 201 -3.68 -16.32 3.71
CA GLY A 201 -5.03 -15.76 3.83
C GLY A 201 -5.12 -14.40 3.17
N ASP A 202 -6.32 -14.12 2.70
CA ASP A 202 -6.71 -12.84 2.11
C ASP A 202 -7.99 -12.36 2.78
N VAL A 203 -7.93 -11.17 3.35
CA VAL A 203 -9.05 -10.52 4.04
C VAL A 203 -9.82 -9.66 3.05
N CYS A 204 -11.12 -9.87 2.98
CA CYS A 204 -11.99 -9.06 2.13
C CYS A 204 -11.81 -7.56 2.39
N ASP A 205 -12.06 -6.71 1.36
CA ASP A 205 -11.84 -5.26 1.39
C ASP A 205 -10.33 -4.90 1.34
N LYS A 206 -10.01 -3.61 1.32
CA LYS A 206 -8.64 -3.09 1.13
C LYS A 206 -8.33 -1.95 2.10
N GLY A 207 -7.04 -1.75 2.37
CA GLY A 207 -6.55 -0.65 3.19
C GLY A 207 -6.53 -0.97 4.69
N VAL A 208 -6.70 0.05 5.53
CA VAL A 208 -6.45 -0.06 6.99
C VAL A 208 -7.38 -1.07 7.67
N GLY A 209 -8.65 -1.17 7.24
CA GLY A 209 -9.61 -2.15 7.78
C GLY A 209 -9.13 -3.58 7.56
N ALA A 210 -8.84 -3.93 6.31
CA ALA A 210 -8.32 -5.26 5.95
C ALA A 210 -6.99 -5.56 6.67
N ALA A 211 -6.08 -4.61 6.77
CA ALA A 211 -4.80 -4.76 7.46
C ALA A 211 -4.95 -5.09 8.97
N LEU A 212 -5.92 -4.48 9.64
CA LEU A 212 -6.21 -4.78 11.04
C LEU A 212 -6.78 -6.19 11.21
N PHE A 213 -7.72 -6.58 10.35
CA PHE A 213 -8.30 -7.92 10.37
C PHE A 213 -7.29 -8.99 9.95
N MET A 214 -6.40 -8.70 9.01
CA MET A 214 -5.26 -9.57 8.68
C MET A 214 -4.44 -9.90 9.93
N SER A 215 -4.07 -8.88 10.70
CA SER A 215 -3.31 -9.06 11.94
C SER A 215 -4.09 -9.88 12.98
N LEU A 216 -5.40 -9.69 13.06
CA LEU A 216 -6.29 -10.48 13.92
C LEU A 216 -6.35 -11.94 13.46
N PHE A 217 -6.70 -12.22 12.19
CA PHE A 217 -6.82 -13.58 11.67
C PHE A 217 -5.52 -14.36 11.82
N ARG A 218 -4.39 -13.79 11.40
CA ARG A 218 -3.10 -14.43 11.52
C ARG A 218 -2.75 -14.77 12.97
N SER A 219 -2.89 -13.79 13.89
CA SER A 219 -2.56 -14.00 15.30
C SER A 219 -3.47 -15.02 15.96
N LEU A 220 -4.76 -14.99 15.63
CA LEU A 220 -5.76 -15.92 16.17
C LEU A 220 -5.50 -17.35 15.69
N LEU A 221 -5.27 -17.57 14.40
CA LEU A 221 -4.96 -18.88 13.83
C LEU A 221 -3.72 -19.48 14.47
N ARG A 222 -2.65 -18.68 14.59
CA ARG A 222 -1.40 -19.13 15.22
C ARG A 222 -1.59 -19.48 16.69
N ALA A 223 -2.20 -18.59 17.48
CA ALA A 223 -2.39 -18.79 18.91
C ALA A 223 -3.29 -20.01 19.21
N LEU A 224 -4.36 -20.19 18.44
CA LEU A 224 -5.25 -21.35 18.62
C LEU A 224 -4.56 -22.66 18.20
N ALA A 225 -3.75 -22.64 17.14
CA ALA A 225 -2.95 -23.79 16.74
C ALA A 225 -1.92 -24.19 17.82
N GLU A 226 -1.19 -23.24 18.36
CA GLU A 226 -0.19 -23.49 19.41
C GLU A 226 -0.83 -23.97 20.73
N GLN A 227 -1.98 -23.40 21.15
CA GLN A 227 -2.67 -23.80 22.39
C GLN A 227 -3.29 -25.20 22.32
N SER A 228 -3.91 -25.53 21.21
CA SER A 228 -4.58 -26.83 21.04
C SER A 228 -3.60 -27.99 21.13
N ASP A 229 -2.34 -27.75 20.76
CA ASP A 229 -1.29 -28.75 20.78
C ASP A 229 -0.75 -29.01 22.19
N GLY A 230 -0.58 -27.97 23.03
CA GLY A 230 -0.08 -28.08 24.41
C GLY A 230 -1.00 -28.88 25.34
N ALA A 231 -2.31 -28.82 25.19
CA ALA A 231 -3.26 -29.52 26.08
C ALA A 231 -3.27 -31.05 25.88
N ARG A 232 -3.02 -31.52 24.64
CA ARG A 232 -3.01 -32.99 24.34
C ARG A 232 -1.68 -33.69 24.61
N TRP A 233 -0.56 -32.99 24.57
CA TRP A 233 0.76 -33.56 24.88
C TRP A 233 0.92 -33.88 26.37
N ASN A 234 0.39 -33.03 27.27
CA ASN A 234 0.46 -33.25 28.69
C ASN A 234 -0.37 -34.49 29.17
N GLU A 235 -1.45 -34.82 28.45
CA GLU A 235 -2.25 -36.01 28.80
C GLU A 235 -1.69 -37.34 28.28
N ARG A 236 -0.80 -37.35 27.27
CA ARG A 236 -0.23 -38.53 26.64
C ARG A 236 1.26 -38.75 26.88
N GLY A 237 1.95 -37.82 27.53
CA GLY A 237 3.39 -37.86 27.78
C GLY A 237 3.84 -38.84 28.87
N ALA A 238 2.94 -39.59 29.49
CA ALA A 238 3.23 -40.66 30.45
C ALA A 238 3.13 -42.04 29.79
N GLY A 239 4.09 -42.36 28.93
CA GLY A 239 4.41 -43.74 28.54
C GLY A 239 3.61 -44.32 27.38
N ARG A 240 4.26 -44.39 26.22
CA ARG A 240 4.32 -45.60 25.36
C ARG A 240 5.14 -45.37 24.08
N ASP A 241 6.00 -46.32 23.88
CA ASP A 241 6.72 -46.80 22.71
C ASP A 241 6.60 -46.04 21.36
N ARG A 242 7.78 -45.59 20.88
CA ARG A 242 8.01 -44.78 19.66
C ARG A 242 8.05 -45.62 18.36
N ARG A 243 7.25 -46.65 18.19
CA ARG A 243 7.24 -47.39 16.92
C ARG A 243 5.81 -47.75 16.47
N ARG A 244 5.48 -47.25 15.23
CA ARG A 244 4.37 -47.65 14.37
C ARG A 244 2.96 -47.23 14.83
N ASP A 245 2.47 -46.11 14.18
CA ASP A 245 1.22 -46.07 13.43
C ASP A 245 0.94 -44.62 12.99
N ALA A 246 0.97 -44.36 11.68
CA ALA A 246 0.61 -43.06 11.09
C ALA A 246 -0.88 -42.69 11.32
N GLY A 247 -1.74 -43.67 11.53
CA GLY A 247 -3.16 -43.54 11.70
C GLY A 247 -3.61 -42.62 12.88
N PRO A 248 -3.22 -42.96 14.13
CA PRO A 248 -3.66 -42.21 15.28
C PRO A 248 -3.15 -40.76 15.33
N ARG A 249 -1.98 -40.51 14.73
CA ARG A 249 -1.36 -39.19 14.68
C ARG A 249 -1.98 -38.32 13.59
N ALA A 250 -2.24 -38.84 12.39
CA ALA A 250 -2.92 -38.15 11.32
C ALA A 250 -4.31 -37.69 11.75
N ASP A 251 -5.04 -38.50 12.51
CA ASP A 251 -6.38 -38.15 13.04
C ASP A 251 -6.28 -37.07 14.12
N ALA A 252 -5.17 -37.05 14.91
CA ALA A 252 -4.93 -36.01 15.87
C ALA A 252 -4.66 -34.65 15.18
N VAL A 253 -3.87 -34.63 14.11
CA VAL A 253 -3.61 -33.41 13.29
C VAL A 253 -4.92 -32.96 12.63
N THR A 254 -5.68 -33.85 12.01
CA THR A 254 -7.03 -33.55 11.45
C THR A 254 -7.92 -32.84 12.46
N SER A 255 -8.06 -33.42 13.66
CA SER A 255 -8.90 -32.82 14.74
C SER A 255 -8.38 -31.48 15.20
N HIS A 256 -7.06 -31.30 15.18
CA HIS A 256 -6.39 -30.07 15.56
C HIS A 256 -6.67 -28.94 14.55
N LEU A 257 -6.50 -29.19 13.24
CA LEU A 257 -6.79 -28.24 12.19
C LEU A 257 -8.25 -27.80 12.24
N LEU A 258 -9.19 -28.76 12.32
CA LEU A 258 -10.62 -28.47 12.40
C LEU A 258 -10.93 -27.57 13.60
N ARG A 259 -10.42 -27.91 14.79
CA ARG A 259 -10.64 -27.11 15.98
C ARG A 259 -10.14 -25.69 15.84
N THR A 260 -8.91 -25.53 15.31
CA THR A 260 -8.29 -24.21 15.10
C THR A 260 -9.15 -23.34 14.21
N ILE A 261 -9.53 -23.85 13.04
CA ILE A 261 -10.32 -23.11 12.04
C ILE A 261 -11.73 -22.81 12.56
N THR A 262 -12.41 -23.77 13.19
CA THR A 262 -13.76 -23.57 13.73
C THR A 262 -13.77 -22.50 14.83
N LEU A 263 -12.83 -22.57 15.78
CA LEU A 263 -12.74 -21.58 16.85
C LEU A 263 -12.40 -20.19 16.30
N ALA A 264 -11.52 -20.10 15.31
CA ALA A 264 -11.20 -18.81 14.67
C ALA A 264 -12.42 -18.23 13.93
N ASN A 265 -13.12 -19.08 13.17
CA ASN A 265 -14.37 -18.69 12.49
C ASN A 265 -15.39 -18.13 13.46
N ASP A 266 -15.73 -18.91 14.51
CA ASP A 266 -16.78 -18.56 15.44
C ASP A 266 -16.43 -17.30 16.23
N TYR A 267 -15.16 -17.16 16.65
CA TYR A 267 -14.70 -15.94 17.32
C TYR A 267 -14.90 -14.68 16.46
N VAL A 268 -14.48 -14.72 15.19
CA VAL A 268 -14.60 -13.56 14.31
C VAL A 268 -16.05 -13.28 13.97
N ALA A 269 -16.83 -14.30 13.63
CA ALA A 269 -18.23 -14.19 13.27
C ALA A 269 -19.10 -13.65 14.43
N ASP A 270 -18.85 -14.11 15.66
CA ASP A 270 -19.61 -13.64 16.83
C ASP A 270 -19.18 -12.27 17.32
N THR A 271 -17.85 -12.03 17.37
CA THR A 271 -17.31 -10.82 17.99
C THR A 271 -17.30 -9.62 17.04
N HIS A 272 -17.10 -9.87 15.74
CA HIS A 272 -16.91 -8.85 14.72
C HIS A 272 -17.99 -8.83 13.63
N SER A 273 -19.17 -9.42 13.88
CA SER A 273 -20.30 -9.51 12.95
C SER A 273 -20.70 -8.17 12.31
N ARG A 274 -20.55 -7.06 13.04
CA ARG A 274 -20.89 -5.72 12.55
C ARG A 274 -19.92 -5.18 11.48
N SER A 275 -18.73 -5.73 11.41
CA SER A 275 -17.70 -5.28 10.48
C SER A 275 -17.84 -5.90 9.10
N ASN A 276 -18.65 -6.97 8.96
CA ASN A 276 -18.81 -7.76 7.74
C ASN A 276 -17.47 -8.22 7.13
N MET A 277 -16.45 -8.39 7.97
CA MET A 277 -15.11 -8.78 7.54
C MET A 277 -14.97 -10.30 7.62
N PHE A 278 -14.50 -10.88 6.55
CA PHE A 278 -14.20 -12.29 6.42
C PHE A 278 -12.85 -12.48 5.71
N ALA A 279 -12.31 -13.68 5.75
CA ALA A 279 -11.07 -14.00 5.05
C ALA A 279 -11.17 -15.33 4.33
N THR A 280 -10.61 -15.39 3.12
CA THR A 280 -10.28 -16.66 2.49
C THR A 280 -8.96 -17.16 3.08
N VAL A 281 -8.88 -18.44 3.46
CA VAL A 281 -7.69 -18.97 4.11
C VAL A 281 -7.37 -20.38 3.62
N PHE A 282 -6.12 -20.58 3.23
CA PHE A 282 -5.54 -21.89 3.10
C PHE A 282 -4.69 -22.18 4.35
N PHE A 283 -5.04 -23.23 5.09
CA PHE A 283 -4.40 -23.63 6.35
C PHE A 283 -3.99 -25.09 6.27
N ALA A 284 -2.69 -25.39 6.24
CA ALA A 284 -2.17 -26.72 6.03
C ALA A 284 -1.11 -27.12 7.05
N ALA A 285 -1.09 -28.40 7.42
CA ALA A 285 -0.01 -29.02 8.19
C ALA A 285 0.73 -30.04 7.31
N VAL A 286 2.03 -29.88 7.19
CA VAL A 286 2.94 -30.75 6.42
C VAL A 286 3.74 -31.61 7.38
N ASP A 287 3.61 -32.93 7.32
CA ASP A 287 4.45 -33.87 8.06
C ASP A 287 5.82 -34.00 7.37
N GLY A 288 6.88 -33.60 8.07
CA GLY A 288 8.23 -33.53 7.53
C GLY A 288 8.84 -34.91 7.15
N GLU A 289 8.37 -36.00 7.73
CA GLU A 289 8.87 -37.36 7.41
C GLU A 289 8.14 -37.99 6.23
N SER A 290 6.80 -38.07 6.30
CA SER A 290 6.00 -38.73 5.27
C SER A 290 5.72 -37.86 4.04
N GLY A 291 5.72 -36.57 4.20
CA GLY A 291 5.24 -35.61 3.19
C GLY A 291 3.71 -35.50 3.12
N LEU A 292 3.00 -36.09 4.10
CA LEU A 292 1.55 -35.94 4.18
C LEU A 292 1.19 -34.47 4.44
N VAL A 293 0.33 -33.93 3.59
CA VAL A 293 -0.27 -32.60 3.76
C VAL A 293 -1.73 -32.78 4.11
N GLN A 294 -2.11 -32.30 5.28
CA GLN A 294 -3.50 -32.17 5.69
C GLN A 294 -3.87 -30.70 5.64
N TYR A 295 -4.96 -30.35 4.97
CA TYR A 295 -5.28 -28.94 4.74
C TYR A 295 -6.78 -28.65 4.89
N ILE A 296 -7.08 -27.42 5.21
CA ILE A 296 -8.40 -26.79 5.10
C ILE A 296 -8.23 -25.62 4.12
N ASN A 297 -8.98 -25.68 3.03
CA ASN A 297 -9.12 -24.56 2.10
C ASN A 297 -10.49 -23.90 2.37
N ALA A 298 -10.44 -22.83 3.15
CA ALA A 298 -11.61 -22.06 3.55
C ALA A 298 -11.91 -20.95 2.53
N GLY A 299 -12.41 -21.35 1.36
CA GLY A 299 -12.80 -20.44 0.28
C GLY A 299 -11.64 -19.71 -0.42
N HIS A 300 -10.41 -20.16 -0.20
CA HIS A 300 -9.22 -19.59 -0.83
C HIS A 300 -9.00 -20.14 -2.25
N GLU A 301 -8.25 -19.41 -3.08
CA GLU A 301 -7.81 -19.88 -4.39
C GLU A 301 -7.26 -21.32 -4.31
N PRO A 302 -7.62 -22.23 -5.23
CA PRO A 302 -7.17 -23.61 -5.15
C PRO A 302 -5.66 -23.74 -5.33
N PRO A 303 -4.87 -24.07 -4.28
CA PRO A 303 -3.44 -24.28 -4.41
C PRO A 303 -3.11 -25.44 -5.33
N ALA A 304 -1.89 -25.46 -5.86
CA ALA A 304 -1.43 -26.54 -6.71
C ALA A 304 -0.26 -27.32 -6.09
N VAL A 305 -0.29 -28.64 -6.26
CA VAL A 305 0.90 -29.47 -6.09
C VAL A 305 1.48 -29.74 -7.47
N VAL A 306 2.75 -29.37 -7.64
CA VAL A 306 3.46 -29.45 -8.92
C VAL A 306 4.70 -30.33 -8.77
N GLY A 307 4.97 -31.14 -9.78
CA GLY A 307 6.13 -32.02 -9.81
C GLY A 307 6.28 -32.77 -11.14
N PRO A 308 7.16 -33.76 -11.24
CA PRO A 308 7.37 -34.52 -12.47
C PRO A 308 6.12 -35.21 -13.03
N GLY A 309 5.13 -35.48 -12.16
CA GLY A 309 3.85 -36.09 -12.52
C GLY A 309 2.80 -35.10 -13.06
N GLY A 310 3.12 -33.81 -13.13
CA GLY A 310 2.21 -32.76 -13.57
C GLY A 310 1.76 -31.84 -12.46
N VAL A 311 0.60 -31.21 -12.65
CA VAL A 311 -0.02 -30.28 -11.69
C VAL A 311 -1.36 -30.85 -11.23
N ARG A 312 -1.62 -30.83 -9.94
CA ARG A 312 -2.93 -31.14 -9.33
C ARG A 312 -3.36 -30.04 -8.37
N GLN A 313 -4.56 -29.54 -8.52
CA GLN A 313 -5.11 -28.51 -7.63
C GLN A 313 -5.76 -29.15 -6.40
N LEU A 314 -5.72 -28.42 -5.28
CA LEU A 314 -6.36 -28.80 -4.03
C LEU A 314 -7.69 -28.04 -3.90
N PRO A 315 -8.85 -28.71 -3.93
CA PRO A 315 -10.15 -28.06 -3.94
C PRO A 315 -10.44 -27.35 -2.61
N PRO A 316 -11.36 -26.37 -2.59
CA PRO A 316 -11.91 -25.81 -1.36
C PRO A 316 -12.57 -26.91 -0.50
N THR A 317 -12.45 -26.79 0.83
CA THR A 317 -12.99 -27.75 1.80
C THR A 317 -13.94 -27.11 2.81
N GLY A 318 -14.23 -25.83 2.62
CA GLY A 318 -15.17 -25.06 3.43
C GLY A 318 -15.32 -23.62 2.90
N PRO A 319 -16.28 -22.86 3.44
CA PRO A 319 -16.48 -21.47 3.09
C PRO A 319 -15.41 -20.57 3.74
N ALA A 320 -15.33 -19.30 3.34
CA ALA A 320 -14.45 -18.31 3.95
C ALA A 320 -14.70 -18.14 5.46
N LEU A 321 -13.67 -17.79 6.22
CA LEU A 321 -13.71 -17.62 7.67
C LEU A 321 -14.38 -16.31 8.07
N GLY A 322 -15.20 -16.33 9.11
CA GLY A 322 -15.82 -15.14 9.70
C GLY A 322 -17.15 -14.74 9.06
N LEU A 323 -17.65 -15.48 8.07
CA LEU A 323 -18.93 -15.18 7.43
C LEU A 323 -20.12 -15.34 8.40
N MET A 324 -20.16 -16.46 9.14
CA MET A 324 -21.18 -16.75 10.15
C MET A 324 -20.66 -17.80 11.13
N PRO A 325 -21.18 -17.85 12.37
CA PRO A 325 -20.80 -18.89 13.33
C PRO A 325 -21.32 -20.26 12.90
N GLY A 326 -20.66 -21.32 13.38
CA GLY A 326 -21.08 -22.70 13.17
C GLY A 326 -20.88 -23.24 11.76
N LEU A 327 -20.00 -22.62 10.94
CA LEU A 327 -19.65 -23.16 9.63
C LEU A 327 -18.92 -24.49 9.75
N ALA A 328 -19.24 -25.41 8.83
CA ALA A 328 -18.57 -26.70 8.73
C ALA A 328 -17.38 -26.63 7.76
N PHE A 329 -16.27 -27.24 8.20
CA PHE A 329 -15.04 -27.38 7.41
C PHE A 329 -14.65 -28.84 7.34
N GLU A 330 -14.03 -29.22 6.21
CA GLU A 330 -13.49 -30.56 6.02
C GLU A 330 -11.96 -30.50 5.88
N VAL A 331 -11.27 -31.61 6.21
CA VAL A 331 -9.83 -31.71 6.02
C VAL A 331 -9.53 -32.51 4.77
N GLY A 332 -8.97 -31.82 3.77
CA GLY A 332 -8.38 -32.45 2.61
C GLY A 332 -7.02 -33.08 2.92
N ARG A 333 -6.64 -34.09 2.16
CA ARG A 333 -5.34 -34.80 2.31
C ARG A 333 -4.67 -34.98 0.96
N THR A 334 -3.37 -34.72 0.93
CA THR A 334 -2.50 -35.04 -0.21
C THR A 334 -1.12 -35.41 0.31
N THR A 335 -0.24 -35.88 -0.55
CA THR A 335 1.14 -36.19 -0.18
C THR A 335 2.06 -35.48 -1.17
N LEU A 336 3.09 -34.85 -0.66
CA LEU A 336 4.21 -34.33 -1.46
C LEU A 336 5.23 -35.47 -1.62
N ALA A 337 5.39 -35.99 -2.83
CA ALA A 337 6.47 -36.87 -3.17
C ALA A 337 7.81 -36.09 -3.19
N PRO A 338 8.97 -36.76 -2.99
CA PRO A 338 10.26 -36.09 -3.19
C PRO A 338 10.35 -35.41 -4.57
N GLY A 339 10.71 -34.14 -4.60
CA GLY A 339 10.74 -33.29 -5.80
C GLY A 339 9.44 -32.59 -6.12
N GLU A 340 8.34 -32.84 -5.38
CA GLU A 340 7.09 -32.09 -5.55
C GLU A 340 7.05 -30.84 -4.66
N SER A 341 6.29 -29.83 -5.11
CA SER A 341 6.09 -28.56 -4.42
C SER A 341 4.59 -28.26 -4.29
N LEU A 342 4.16 -27.85 -3.11
CA LEU A 342 2.89 -27.17 -2.90
C LEU A 342 3.11 -25.68 -3.13
N VAL A 343 2.30 -25.07 -4.01
CA VAL A 343 2.32 -23.65 -4.30
C VAL A 343 0.93 -23.07 -4.01
N VAL A 344 0.90 -22.01 -3.23
CA VAL A 344 -0.31 -21.28 -2.81
C VAL A 344 -0.20 -19.84 -3.28
N TRP A 345 -1.29 -19.27 -3.75
CA TRP A 345 -1.36 -17.88 -4.19
C TRP A 345 -2.70 -17.26 -3.85
N THR A 346 -2.73 -15.92 -3.71
CA THR A 346 -3.96 -15.13 -3.57
C THR A 346 -4.47 -14.67 -4.92
N ASP A 347 -5.70 -14.22 -4.98
CA ASP A 347 -6.40 -13.79 -6.21
C ASP A 347 -5.72 -12.63 -6.92
N GLY A 348 -4.87 -11.83 -6.21
CA GLY A 348 -4.04 -10.82 -6.85
C GLY A 348 -3.15 -11.32 -8.00
N ILE A 349 -2.89 -12.63 -8.08
CA ILE A 349 -2.26 -13.27 -9.24
C ILE A 349 -3.28 -13.45 -10.37
N THR A 350 -4.38 -14.13 -10.12
CA THR A 350 -5.38 -14.50 -11.14
C THR A 350 -6.16 -13.29 -11.63
N GLU A 351 -6.36 -12.29 -10.79
CA GLU A 351 -7.02 -11.03 -11.09
C GLU A 351 -6.11 -9.92 -11.61
N ALA A 352 -4.81 -10.19 -11.76
CA ALA A 352 -3.88 -9.23 -12.35
C ALA A 352 -4.31 -8.85 -13.77
N ARG A 353 -4.36 -7.52 -14.07
CA ARG A 353 -4.91 -7.00 -15.33
C ARG A 353 -3.81 -6.46 -16.23
N THR A 354 -3.92 -6.68 -17.53
CA THR A 354 -3.04 -6.05 -18.50
C THR A 354 -3.50 -4.63 -18.83
N ALA A 355 -2.54 -3.71 -18.96
CA ALA A 355 -2.81 -2.32 -19.35
C ALA A 355 -3.48 -2.17 -20.73
N ALA A 356 -3.30 -3.16 -21.62
CA ALA A 356 -3.76 -3.08 -23.01
C ALA A 356 -5.24 -3.40 -23.22
N SER A 357 -5.83 -4.32 -22.42
CA SER A 357 -7.19 -4.84 -22.69
C SER A 357 -8.04 -5.07 -21.45
N ASP A 358 -7.55 -4.74 -20.26
CA ASP A 358 -8.21 -5.04 -18.97
C ASP A 358 -8.52 -6.56 -18.76
N GLU A 359 -7.86 -7.42 -19.52
CA GLU A 359 -8.00 -8.88 -19.43
C GLU A 359 -7.29 -9.40 -18.18
N LEU A 360 -7.91 -10.36 -17.47
CA LEU A 360 -7.32 -11.00 -16.30
C LEU A 360 -6.22 -11.99 -16.70
N TYR A 361 -5.22 -12.15 -15.83
CA TYR A 361 -4.20 -13.20 -15.98
C TYR A 361 -4.84 -14.60 -15.98
N GLY A 362 -5.67 -14.87 -14.99
CA GLY A 362 -6.54 -16.04 -14.89
C GLY A 362 -5.83 -17.33 -14.51
N ASP A 363 -6.64 -18.34 -14.15
CA ASP A 363 -6.16 -19.62 -13.62
C ASP A 363 -5.27 -20.40 -14.59
N ALA A 364 -5.63 -20.40 -15.87
CA ALA A 364 -4.90 -21.18 -16.86
C ALA A 364 -3.45 -20.73 -17.00
N ARG A 365 -3.21 -19.40 -17.06
CA ARG A 365 -1.85 -18.83 -17.14
C ARG A 365 -1.10 -19.02 -15.84
N THR A 366 -1.80 -18.92 -14.70
CA THR A 366 -1.21 -19.18 -13.38
C THR A 366 -0.68 -20.60 -13.27
N LEU A 367 -1.50 -21.60 -13.65
CA LEU A 367 -1.09 -23.02 -13.63
C LEU A 367 0.05 -23.31 -14.63
N ASP A 368 0.03 -22.67 -15.80
CA ASP A 368 1.10 -22.81 -16.78
C ASP A 368 2.42 -22.19 -16.27
N ALA A 369 2.36 -21.03 -15.64
CA ALA A 369 3.52 -20.38 -15.01
C ALA A 369 4.08 -21.22 -13.86
N VAL A 370 3.24 -21.74 -12.98
CA VAL A 370 3.65 -22.65 -11.89
C VAL A 370 4.30 -23.92 -12.45
N ARG A 371 3.76 -24.50 -13.54
CA ARG A 371 4.33 -25.68 -14.20
C ARG A 371 5.68 -25.39 -14.85
N ALA A 372 5.84 -24.21 -15.45
CA ALA A 372 7.07 -23.80 -16.11
C ALA A 372 8.19 -23.45 -15.13
N SER A 373 7.85 -23.06 -13.90
CA SER A 373 8.78 -22.61 -12.86
C SER A 373 9.39 -23.81 -12.14
N ALA A 374 10.31 -24.50 -12.79
CA ALA A 374 11.08 -25.60 -12.17
C ALA A 374 12.29 -25.04 -11.40
N GLY A 375 12.65 -25.65 -10.27
CA GLY A 375 13.83 -25.24 -9.49
C GLY A 375 13.60 -25.27 -7.99
N SER A 376 14.22 -24.32 -7.26
CA SER A 376 14.01 -24.13 -5.82
C SER A 376 12.64 -23.49 -5.54
N ALA A 377 12.19 -23.55 -4.29
CA ALA A 377 10.96 -22.89 -3.87
C ALA A 377 10.98 -21.39 -4.19
N ASP A 378 12.10 -20.69 -3.96
CA ASP A 378 12.27 -19.27 -4.31
C ASP A 378 12.16 -19.04 -5.82
N ALA A 379 12.85 -19.83 -6.63
CA ALA A 379 12.82 -19.69 -8.09
C ALA A 379 11.42 -19.88 -8.66
N MET A 380 10.59 -20.76 -8.06
CA MET A 380 9.19 -20.94 -8.46
C MET A 380 8.36 -19.68 -8.21
N LEU A 381 8.47 -19.09 -7.04
CA LEU A 381 7.71 -17.88 -6.71
C LEU A 381 8.17 -16.68 -7.54
N ASP A 382 9.47 -16.51 -7.73
CA ASP A 382 10.03 -15.42 -8.53
C ASP A 382 9.66 -15.59 -10.02
N GLY A 383 9.62 -16.82 -10.52
CA GLY A 383 9.14 -17.13 -11.87
C GLY A 383 7.67 -16.76 -12.09
N LEU A 384 6.81 -17.08 -11.11
CA LEU A 384 5.38 -16.72 -11.17
C LEU A 384 5.19 -15.20 -11.11
N LEU A 385 5.88 -14.49 -10.21
CA LEU A 385 5.84 -13.03 -10.17
C LEU A 385 6.30 -12.40 -11.48
N SER A 386 7.40 -12.89 -12.05
CA SER A 386 7.93 -12.39 -13.31
C SER A 386 6.94 -12.59 -14.48
N ALA A 387 6.22 -13.70 -14.48
CA ALA A 387 5.18 -13.99 -15.51
C ALA A 387 4.01 -13.01 -15.39
N VAL A 388 3.55 -12.71 -14.17
CA VAL A 388 2.50 -11.72 -13.91
C VAL A 388 2.97 -10.31 -14.28
N ASP A 389 4.18 -9.91 -13.88
CA ASP A 389 4.74 -8.60 -14.19
C ASP A 389 4.88 -8.39 -15.71
N GLY A 390 5.27 -9.46 -16.44
CA GLY A 390 5.31 -9.43 -17.89
C GLY A 390 3.93 -9.28 -18.53
N TRP A 391 2.88 -9.88 -17.94
CA TRP A 391 1.50 -9.78 -18.42
C TRP A 391 0.91 -8.39 -18.17
N THR A 392 1.09 -7.84 -16.97
CA THR A 392 0.55 -6.53 -16.59
C THR A 392 1.18 -5.38 -17.37
N ALA A 393 2.41 -5.58 -17.90
CA ALA A 393 3.12 -4.61 -18.73
C ALA A 393 3.17 -3.20 -18.14
N GLY A 394 3.32 -3.11 -16.81
CA GLY A 394 3.39 -1.84 -16.07
C GLY A 394 2.03 -1.25 -15.66
N ALA A 395 0.94 -1.99 -15.79
CA ALA A 395 -0.33 -1.61 -15.18
C ALA A 395 -0.20 -1.54 -13.65
N GLU A 396 -0.98 -0.67 -13.02
CA GLU A 396 -1.05 -0.59 -11.56
C GLU A 396 -1.59 -1.90 -10.98
N GLN A 397 -0.97 -2.39 -9.92
CA GLN A 397 -1.37 -3.61 -9.23
C GLN A 397 -2.77 -3.42 -8.62
N SER A 398 -3.72 -4.29 -8.96
CA SER A 398 -5.11 -4.20 -8.55
C SER A 398 -5.36 -4.72 -7.14
N ASP A 399 -4.66 -5.79 -6.73
CA ASP A 399 -4.81 -6.42 -5.42
C ASP A 399 -3.48 -6.87 -4.84
N ASP A 400 -3.47 -7.18 -3.53
CA ASP A 400 -2.31 -7.75 -2.87
C ASP A 400 -1.94 -9.10 -3.50
N ILE A 401 -0.65 -9.39 -3.59
CA ILE A 401 -0.14 -10.65 -4.11
C ILE A 401 0.62 -11.35 -3.00
N THR A 402 0.12 -12.49 -2.58
CA THR A 402 0.81 -13.37 -1.64
C THR A 402 1.03 -14.73 -2.27
N LEU A 403 2.27 -15.20 -2.17
CA LEU A 403 2.73 -16.48 -2.67
C LEU A 403 3.42 -17.25 -1.56
N LEU A 404 3.20 -18.55 -1.51
CA LEU A 404 3.86 -19.46 -0.59
C LEU A 404 4.20 -20.75 -1.31
N ALA A 405 5.42 -21.28 -1.07
CA ALA A 405 5.84 -22.59 -1.60
C ALA A 405 6.44 -23.46 -0.50
N VAL A 406 6.05 -24.74 -0.51
CA VAL A 406 6.64 -25.83 0.28
C VAL A 406 7.13 -26.90 -0.68
N ARG A 407 8.43 -27.02 -0.85
CA ARG A 407 9.04 -27.99 -1.74
C ARG A 407 9.71 -29.12 -0.95
N ARG A 408 9.30 -30.36 -1.20
CA ARG A 408 10.01 -31.52 -0.67
C ARG A 408 11.25 -31.81 -1.51
N LEU A 409 12.42 -31.83 -0.89
CA LEU A 409 13.66 -32.09 -1.62
C LEU A 409 13.70 -33.53 -2.14
N PRO A 410 14.34 -33.76 -3.30
CA PRO A 410 14.63 -35.13 -3.75
C PRO A 410 15.41 -35.87 -2.69
N LEU A 411 15.15 -37.17 -2.55
CA LEU A 411 16.02 -38.03 -1.72
C LEU A 411 17.42 -37.94 -2.32
N GLY A 412 18.41 -37.50 -1.49
CA GLY A 412 19.79 -37.44 -1.96
C GLY A 412 20.20 -38.79 -2.49
N GLY A 413 20.71 -38.79 -3.75
CA GLY A 413 21.27 -39.98 -4.37
C GLY A 413 22.58 -40.38 -3.72
#